data_0a13e2e623e790c87c39db9b4a51db85
#
_entry.id   0a13e2e623e790c87c39db9b4a51db85
#
_cell.length_a   1.000
_cell.length_b   1.000
_cell.length_c   1.000
_cell.angle_alpha   90.00
_cell.angle_beta   90.00
_cell.angle_gamma   90.00
#
_symmetry.space_group_name_H-M   'P 1'
#
loop_
_entity.id
_entity.type
_entity.pdbx_description
1 polymer ?
#
loop_
_entity_poly.entity_id
_entity_poly.type
_entity_poly.pdbx_seq_one_letter_code
_entity_poly.pdbx_strand_id
1 'polypeptide(L)'
;MRVGLVVDQLFAPVPGGTGRYAGELAAALTLTAPARSSLQPWSAWHGSRPTAPSGTSGLRQLPIGSKLLSRMWERGLGPAPRDADVVHATTLLVPPKRRAALVVTIHDVVPWTHPETLTPRGVGFHRHMGARAASEADLIVTPTLSVADQVRDILAPGAEVVAVHPGFSSDLTIPDDARERRARYVPRDDYLLFVGTAEPRKGLDTLLAALSEPALMGQSLVVVGPRGWGGVDVWQEAEVRGIGDRVTITGRVDDADLAALYAGARLVVMPSRAEGFGLPVLEAMTLGVPVVTSDDPAMREVGGGATQIFPVGDPTALSAAIVGVLGDAGLRAQMIEAGRIRARDFDWLDSARTLWGLYARLAH
;
A
#
# COMPACT_ATOMS: atom_id res chain seq x y z
N MET A 1 -20.80 -2.17 -20.81
CA MET A 1 -19.52 -1.47 -20.70
C MET A 1 -18.40 -2.46 -20.41
N ARG A 2 -17.28 -2.36 -21.10
CA ARG A 2 -16.09 -3.23 -20.92
C ARG A 2 -14.95 -2.39 -20.34
N VAL A 3 -14.40 -2.85 -19.21
CA VAL A 3 -13.27 -2.19 -18.54
C VAL A 3 -12.02 -3.06 -18.69
N GLY A 4 -10.96 -2.48 -19.26
CA GLY A 4 -9.63 -3.08 -19.31
C GLY A 4 -8.81 -2.61 -18.11
N LEU A 5 -8.49 -3.51 -17.18
CA LEU A 5 -7.72 -3.17 -15.96
C LEU A 5 -6.26 -3.60 -16.12
N VAL A 6 -5.32 -2.68 -16.05
CA VAL A 6 -3.88 -2.98 -16.09
C VAL A 6 -3.41 -3.42 -14.71
N VAL A 7 -3.01 -4.69 -14.59
CA VAL A 7 -2.64 -5.33 -13.31
C VAL A 7 -1.20 -5.85 -13.31
N ASP A 8 -0.32 -5.29 -14.13
CA ASP A 8 1.07 -5.78 -14.32
C ASP A 8 1.87 -5.82 -13.01
N GLN A 9 1.57 -4.92 -12.08
CA GLN A 9 2.24 -4.83 -10.77
C GLN A 9 2.05 -6.10 -9.90
N LEU A 10 0.98 -6.87 -10.11
CA LEU A 10 0.78 -8.17 -9.45
C LEU A 10 1.93 -9.15 -9.72
N PHE A 11 2.54 -9.05 -10.89
CA PHE A 11 3.56 -9.98 -11.38
C PHE A 11 4.98 -9.42 -11.24
N ALA A 12 5.12 -8.29 -10.56
CA ALA A 12 6.43 -7.73 -10.23
C ALA A 12 7.18 -8.67 -9.24
N PRO A 13 8.52 -8.72 -9.27
CA PRO A 13 9.31 -9.50 -8.29
C PRO A 13 8.98 -9.16 -6.83
N VAL A 14 8.64 -7.90 -6.57
CA VAL A 14 8.12 -7.40 -5.29
C VAL A 14 6.84 -6.62 -5.58
N PRO A 15 5.66 -7.27 -5.56
CA PRO A 15 4.39 -6.60 -5.85
C PRO A 15 4.06 -5.47 -4.87
N GLY A 16 4.35 -5.68 -3.58
CA GLY A 16 4.08 -4.71 -2.51
C GLY A 16 2.60 -4.37 -2.35
N GLY A 17 2.31 -3.27 -1.69
CA GLY A 17 0.94 -2.78 -1.48
C GLY A 17 0.21 -2.45 -2.78
N THR A 18 0.92 -1.95 -3.80
CA THR A 18 0.31 -1.63 -5.11
C THR A 18 -0.08 -2.88 -5.90
N GLY A 19 0.66 -3.98 -5.74
CA GLY A 19 0.26 -5.29 -6.29
C GLY A 19 -0.97 -5.83 -5.59
N ARG A 20 -1.00 -5.79 -4.26
CA ARG A 20 -2.20 -6.17 -3.47
C ARG A 20 -3.41 -5.33 -3.88
N TYR A 21 -3.26 -4.01 -3.97
CA TYR A 21 -4.30 -3.11 -4.48
C TYR A 21 -4.86 -3.56 -5.83
N ALA A 22 -4.00 -3.86 -6.81
CA ALA A 22 -4.44 -4.26 -8.14
C ALA A 22 -5.22 -5.59 -8.14
N GLY A 23 -4.82 -6.54 -7.29
CA GLY A 23 -5.49 -7.84 -7.14
C GLY A 23 -6.86 -7.73 -6.49
N GLU A 24 -6.92 -7.09 -5.34
CA GLU A 24 -8.16 -6.86 -4.58
C GLU A 24 -9.17 -6.03 -5.37
N LEU A 25 -8.70 -4.97 -6.03
CA LEU A 25 -9.54 -4.16 -6.91
C LEU A 25 -10.11 -4.98 -8.06
N ALA A 26 -9.30 -5.82 -8.71
CA ALA A 26 -9.78 -6.69 -9.79
C ALA A 26 -10.86 -7.66 -9.32
N ALA A 27 -10.68 -8.28 -8.15
CA ALA A 27 -11.66 -9.17 -7.54
C ALA A 27 -12.96 -8.42 -7.21
N ALA A 28 -12.87 -7.28 -6.53
CA ALA A 28 -14.02 -6.48 -6.11
C ALA A 28 -14.81 -5.92 -7.32
N LEU A 29 -14.12 -5.41 -8.35
CA LEU A 29 -14.76 -4.96 -9.59
C LEU A 29 -15.46 -6.11 -10.32
N THR A 30 -14.91 -7.33 -10.26
CA THR A 30 -15.57 -8.49 -10.87
C THR A 30 -16.85 -8.86 -10.12
N LEU A 31 -16.80 -8.88 -8.79
CA LEU A 31 -17.95 -9.21 -7.93
C LEU A 31 -19.09 -8.17 -8.02
N THR A 32 -18.74 -6.91 -8.23
CA THR A 32 -19.71 -5.80 -8.24
C THR A 32 -20.09 -5.34 -9.65
N ALA A 33 -19.67 -6.08 -10.69
CA ALA A 33 -19.92 -5.68 -12.07
C ALA A 33 -21.42 -5.49 -12.34
N PRO A 34 -21.86 -4.29 -12.80
CA PRO A 34 -23.25 -4.08 -13.18
C PRO A 34 -23.67 -4.97 -14.36
N ALA A 35 -24.97 -5.20 -14.50
CA ALA A 35 -25.52 -5.96 -15.63
C ALA A 35 -24.97 -5.43 -16.98
N ARG A 36 -24.56 -6.34 -17.86
CA ARG A 36 -23.95 -6.03 -19.17
C ARG A 36 -22.60 -5.30 -19.10
N SER A 37 -21.95 -5.29 -17.92
CA SER A 37 -20.59 -4.81 -17.76
C SER A 37 -19.64 -5.98 -17.52
N SER A 38 -18.37 -5.82 -17.89
CA SER A 38 -17.34 -6.84 -17.69
C SER A 38 -15.98 -6.21 -17.43
N LEU A 39 -15.18 -6.89 -16.62
CA LEU A 39 -13.80 -6.56 -16.35
C LEU A 39 -12.88 -7.52 -17.11
N GLN A 40 -11.87 -6.98 -17.79
CA GLN A 40 -10.79 -7.75 -18.40
C GLN A 40 -9.44 -7.29 -17.85
N PRO A 41 -8.80 -8.09 -16.99
CA PRO A 41 -7.43 -7.81 -16.54
C PRO A 41 -6.42 -7.97 -17.69
N TRP A 42 -5.41 -7.06 -17.69
CA TRP A 42 -4.32 -7.01 -18.65
C TRP A 42 -2.97 -6.90 -17.96
N SER A 43 -1.97 -7.64 -18.46
CA SER A 43 -0.57 -7.50 -18.07
C SER A 43 0.36 -7.44 -19.26
N ALA A 44 1.63 -7.13 -19.04
CA ALA A 44 2.70 -7.45 -19.95
C ALA A 44 2.81 -8.98 -20.17
N TRP A 45 3.63 -9.40 -21.10
CA TRP A 45 3.96 -10.82 -21.27
C TRP A 45 4.99 -11.28 -20.21
N HIS A 46 4.65 -12.34 -19.48
CA HIS A 46 5.47 -12.88 -18.36
C HIS A 46 6.04 -14.29 -18.65
N GLY A 47 5.99 -14.77 -19.90
CA GLY A 47 6.56 -16.06 -20.31
C GLY A 47 5.70 -17.26 -19.92
N SER A 48 5.50 -17.54 -18.64
CA SER A 48 4.50 -18.49 -18.14
C SER A 48 3.15 -17.77 -18.00
N ARG A 49 2.04 -18.50 -18.09
CA ARG A 49 0.71 -17.89 -17.82
C ARG A 49 0.60 -17.56 -16.33
N PRO A 50 0.70 -16.29 -15.93
CA PRO A 50 0.47 -15.93 -14.55
C PRO A 50 -0.98 -16.23 -14.18
N THR A 51 -1.24 -16.57 -12.92
CA THR A 51 -2.60 -16.78 -12.43
C THR A 51 -3.38 -15.48 -12.52
N ALA A 52 -4.57 -15.52 -13.11
CA ALA A 52 -5.46 -14.38 -13.15
C ALA A 52 -5.85 -13.95 -11.71
N PRO A 53 -6.14 -12.66 -11.46
CA PRO A 53 -6.69 -12.23 -10.19
C PRO A 53 -7.93 -13.04 -9.82
N SER A 54 -8.14 -13.31 -8.54
CA SER A 54 -9.25 -14.09 -8.01
C SER A 54 -10.61 -13.59 -8.55
N GLY A 55 -11.48 -14.52 -8.90
CA GLY A 55 -12.84 -14.22 -9.40
C GLY A 55 -12.91 -13.66 -10.81
N THR A 56 -11.80 -13.34 -11.48
CA THR A 56 -11.82 -12.78 -12.86
C THR A 56 -11.95 -13.89 -13.93
N SER A 57 -12.53 -13.56 -15.10
CA SER A 57 -12.72 -14.50 -16.22
C SER A 57 -11.43 -14.90 -16.96
N GLY A 58 -10.29 -14.40 -16.50
CA GLY A 58 -8.98 -14.68 -17.08
C GLY A 58 -8.11 -13.42 -17.21
N LEU A 59 -6.84 -13.62 -17.55
CA LEU A 59 -5.86 -12.57 -17.78
C LEU A 59 -5.48 -12.52 -19.24
N ARG A 60 -5.54 -11.34 -19.86
CA ARG A 60 -4.96 -11.10 -21.20
C ARG A 60 -3.56 -10.52 -21.06
N GLN A 61 -2.65 -11.00 -21.89
CA GLN A 61 -1.28 -10.49 -21.94
C GLN A 61 -1.03 -9.69 -23.21
N LEU A 62 -0.35 -8.56 -23.06
CA LEU A 62 0.22 -7.82 -24.17
C LEU A 62 1.46 -8.59 -24.72
N PRO A 63 1.76 -8.52 -26.02
CA PRO A 63 2.80 -9.36 -26.63
C PRO A 63 4.24 -8.87 -26.34
N ILE A 64 4.44 -8.14 -25.26
CA ILE A 64 5.73 -7.50 -24.91
C ILE A 64 5.95 -7.63 -23.40
N GLY A 65 7.16 -8.01 -22.99
CA GLY A 65 7.55 -8.14 -21.57
C GLY A 65 7.62 -6.79 -20.86
N SER A 66 7.40 -6.79 -19.53
CA SER A 66 7.21 -5.61 -18.68
C SER A 66 8.29 -4.54 -18.86
N LYS A 67 9.57 -4.92 -18.93
CA LYS A 67 10.67 -3.93 -19.07
C LYS A 67 10.61 -3.14 -20.38
N LEU A 68 10.31 -3.80 -21.48
CA LEU A 68 10.20 -3.15 -22.78
C LEU A 68 8.89 -2.38 -22.89
N LEU A 69 7.79 -2.97 -22.41
CA LEU A 69 6.48 -2.32 -22.36
C LEU A 69 6.55 -1.00 -21.57
N SER A 70 7.16 -0.99 -20.40
CA SER A 70 7.34 0.21 -19.59
C SER A 70 8.09 1.31 -20.35
N ARG A 71 9.20 0.97 -21.04
CA ARG A 71 9.95 1.94 -21.85
C ARG A 71 9.16 2.48 -23.06
N MET A 72 8.31 1.64 -23.66
CA MET A 72 7.45 2.07 -24.76
C MET A 72 6.32 2.97 -24.23
N TRP A 73 5.70 2.59 -23.13
CA TRP A 73 4.64 3.39 -22.51
C TRP A 73 5.17 4.71 -21.94
N GLU A 74 6.40 4.75 -21.47
CA GLU A 74 7.08 6.00 -21.11
C GLU A 74 7.08 7.01 -22.27
N ARG A 75 7.09 6.54 -23.52
CA ARG A 75 7.03 7.37 -24.74
C ARG A 75 5.64 7.50 -25.36
N GLY A 76 4.60 7.01 -24.70
CA GLY A 76 3.25 6.97 -25.25
C GLY A 76 3.09 5.99 -26.43
N LEU A 77 3.98 5.02 -26.57
CA LEU A 77 4.01 4.07 -27.70
C LEU A 77 3.69 2.64 -27.25
N GLY A 78 3.42 1.77 -28.22
CA GLY A 78 3.26 0.34 -28.00
C GLY A 78 1.83 -0.14 -27.89
N PRO A 79 1.65 -1.46 -27.64
CA PRO A 79 0.33 -2.05 -27.47
C PRO A 79 -0.32 -1.57 -26.17
N ALA A 80 -1.64 -1.44 -26.21
CA ALA A 80 -2.48 -1.08 -25.06
C ALA A 80 -3.66 -2.07 -24.98
N PRO A 81 -4.37 -2.15 -23.85
CA PRO A 81 -5.62 -2.90 -23.76
C PRO A 81 -6.58 -2.55 -24.89
N ARG A 82 -7.24 -3.57 -25.47
CA ARG A 82 -8.14 -3.44 -26.62
C ARG A 82 -9.56 -3.87 -26.23
N ASP A 83 -10.52 -3.51 -27.06
CA ASP A 83 -11.93 -3.90 -26.88
C ASP A 83 -12.50 -3.46 -25.52
N ALA A 84 -12.05 -2.31 -25.02
CA ALA A 84 -12.51 -1.68 -23.78
C ALA A 84 -13.13 -0.31 -24.08
N ASP A 85 -14.14 0.04 -23.31
CA ASP A 85 -14.76 1.38 -23.30
C ASP A 85 -13.96 2.29 -22.34
N VAL A 86 -13.42 1.69 -21.26
CA VAL A 86 -12.55 2.34 -20.28
C VAL A 86 -11.30 1.48 -20.07
N VAL A 87 -10.13 2.10 -20.00
CA VAL A 87 -8.87 1.45 -19.58
C VAL A 87 -8.43 2.09 -18.28
N HIS A 88 -8.26 1.28 -17.22
CA HIS A 88 -7.78 1.74 -15.94
C HIS A 88 -6.38 1.20 -15.66
N ALA A 89 -5.39 2.09 -15.57
CA ALA A 89 -4.05 1.80 -15.10
C ALA A 89 -4.02 1.89 -13.58
N THR A 90 -3.85 0.75 -12.90
CA THR A 90 -3.86 0.68 -11.42
C THR A 90 -2.59 1.25 -10.77
N THR A 91 -1.64 1.73 -11.55
CA THR A 91 -0.41 2.39 -11.13
C THR A 91 0.01 3.42 -12.17
N LEU A 92 1.13 4.12 -11.93
CA LEU A 92 1.76 5.01 -12.92
C LEU A 92 2.42 4.26 -14.10
N LEU A 93 2.08 2.98 -14.34
CA LEU A 93 2.36 2.31 -15.60
C LEU A 93 1.24 2.65 -16.61
N VAL A 94 1.27 3.87 -17.12
CA VAL A 94 0.19 4.47 -17.93
C VAL A 94 0.30 4.01 -19.39
N PRO A 95 -0.70 3.28 -19.93
CA PRO A 95 -0.71 2.90 -21.33
C PRO A 95 -0.87 4.11 -22.25
N PRO A 96 -0.51 3.99 -23.55
CA PRO A 96 -0.83 5.03 -24.53
C PRO A 96 -2.35 5.23 -24.62
N LYS A 97 -2.80 6.48 -24.53
CA LYS A 97 -4.22 6.81 -24.71
C LYS A 97 -4.67 6.42 -26.11
N ARG A 98 -5.81 5.75 -26.21
CA ARG A 98 -6.48 5.32 -27.45
C ARG A 98 -7.91 5.87 -27.46
N ARG A 99 -8.86 5.13 -28.05
CA ARG A 99 -10.27 5.54 -28.08
C ARG A 99 -10.99 5.39 -26.74
N ALA A 100 -10.57 4.38 -25.95
CA ALA A 100 -11.12 4.15 -24.62
C ALA A 100 -10.78 5.31 -23.69
N ALA A 101 -11.69 5.63 -22.77
CA ALA A 101 -11.39 6.57 -21.69
C ALA A 101 -10.27 6.00 -20.81
N LEU A 102 -9.35 6.86 -20.40
CA LEU A 102 -8.18 6.48 -19.61
C LEU A 102 -8.34 6.94 -18.15
N VAL A 103 -8.35 5.96 -17.25
CA VAL A 103 -8.33 6.17 -15.80
C VAL A 103 -6.96 5.78 -15.27
N VAL A 104 -6.38 6.57 -14.38
CA VAL A 104 -5.06 6.29 -13.79
C VAL A 104 -5.12 6.40 -12.27
N THR A 105 -4.69 5.34 -11.56
CA THR A 105 -4.47 5.43 -10.12
C THR A 105 -3.07 5.99 -9.83
N ILE A 106 -3.02 7.06 -9.02
CA ILE A 106 -1.79 7.62 -8.44
C ILE A 106 -1.81 7.32 -6.94
N HIS A 107 -0.93 6.41 -6.51
CA HIS A 107 -0.92 5.94 -5.13
C HIS A 107 -0.31 6.95 -4.16
N ASP A 108 0.70 7.69 -4.58
CA ASP A 108 1.38 8.72 -3.81
C ASP A 108 2.09 9.73 -4.71
N VAL A 109 2.59 10.79 -4.12
CA VAL A 109 3.41 11.82 -4.80
C VAL A 109 4.84 11.85 -4.26
N VAL A 110 5.30 10.78 -3.65
CA VAL A 110 6.66 10.62 -3.10
C VAL A 110 7.76 11.03 -4.09
N PRO A 111 7.67 10.71 -5.40
CA PRO A 111 8.69 11.15 -6.36
C PRO A 111 8.88 12.67 -6.44
N TRP A 112 7.91 13.46 -6.01
CA TRP A 112 7.97 14.92 -6.00
C TRP A 112 8.31 15.48 -4.62
N THR A 113 7.78 14.90 -3.56
CA THR A 113 7.90 15.40 -2.18
C THR A 113 9.13 14.86 -1.44
N HIS A 114 9.53 13.60 -1.71
CA HIS A 114 10.63 12.89 -1.06
C HIS A 114 11.50 12.14 -2.09
N PRO A 115 12.01 12.83 -3.13
CA PRO A 115 12.78 12.19 -4.21
C PRO A 115 14.05 11.47 -3.70
N GLU A 116 14.60 11.92 -2.57
CA GLU A 116 15.78 11.33 -1.91
C GLU A 116 15.52 9.90 -1.42
N THR A 117 14.27 9.50 -1.24
CA THR A 117 13.90 8.15 -0.80
C THR A 117 13.82 7.15 -1.96
N LEU A 118 14.00 7.60 -3.19
CA LEU A 118 13.91 6.81 -4.41
C LEU A 118 15.22 6.81 -5.20
N THR A 119 15.36 5.86 -6.11
CA THR A 119 16.47 5.90 -7.07
C THR A 119 16.25 7.04 -8.08
N PRO A 120 17.33 7.68 -8.61
CA PRO A 120 17.19 8.75 -9.62
C PRO A 120 16.37 8.33 -10.84
N ARG A 121 16.52 7.05 -11.29
CA ARG A 121 15.71 6.50 -12.38
C ARG A 121 14.24 6.37 -11.97
N GLY A 122 13.97 5.92 -10.75
CA GLY A 122 12.61 5.82 -10.21
C GLY A 122 11.93 7.18 -10.17
N VAL A 123 12.61 8.21 -9.65
CA VAL A 123 12.11 9.59 -9.65
C VAL A 123 11.80 10.06 -11.06
N GLY A 124 12.74 9.92 -12.01
CA GLY A 124 12.54 10.32 -13.40
C GLY A 124 11.36 9.63 -14.06
N PHE A 125 11.27 8.31 -13.91
CA PHE A 125 10.17 7.51 -14.45
C PHE A 125 8.80 7.96 -13.90
N HIS A 126 8.66 8.02 -12.58
CA HIS A 126 7.37 8.37 -11.96
C HIS A 126 6.94 9.80 -12.26
N ARG A 127 7.88 10.77 -12.25
CA ARG A 127 7.57 12.15 -12.64
C ARG A 127 7.12 12.27 -14.09
N HIS A 128 7.79 11.56 -15.00
CA HIS A 128 7.41 11.54 -16.40
C HIS A 128 6.03 10.91 -16.62
N MET A 129 5.79 9.75 -16.00
CA MET A 129 4.51 9.06 -16.10
C MET A 129 3.37 9.82 -15.40
N GLY A 130 3.67 10.51 -14.29
CA GLY A 130 2.72 11.40 -13.64
C GLY A 130 2.33 12.60 -14.52
N ALA A 131 3.29 13.21 -15.20
CA ALA A 131 3.01 14.27 -16.17
C ALA A 131 2.14 13.76 -17.34
N ARG A 132 2.40 12.54 -17.82
CA ARG A 132 1.55 11.89 -18.82
C ARG A 132 0.14 11.63 -18.29
N ALA A 133 0.02 11.10 -17.05
CA ALA A 133 -1.28 10.91 -16.42
C ALA A 133 -2.06 12.22 -16.30
N ALA A 134 -1.40 13.32 -15.88
CA ALA A 134 -2.02 14.63 -15.74
C ALA A 134 -2.52 15.20 -17.08
N SER A 135 -1.83 14.92 -18.20
CA SER A 135 -2.18 15.43 -19.52
C SER A 135 -3.12 14.52 -20.33
N GLU A 136 -3.09 13.21 -20.11
CA GLU A 136 -3.77 12.23 -20.97
C GLU A 136 -4.96 11.56 -20.30
N ALA A 137 -5.00 11.46 -18.96
CA ALA A 137 -6.10 10.79 -18.26
C ALA A 137 -7.42 11.57 -18.40
N ASP A 138 -8.52 10.84 -18.44
CA ASP A 138 -9.88 11.38 -18.35
C ASP A 138 -10.36 11.41 -16.89
N LEU A 139 -9.73 10.61 -16.02
CA LEU A 139 -9.95 10.58 -14.58
C LEU A 139 -8.68 10.11 -13.88
N ILE A 140 -8.35 10.76 -12.76
CA ILE A 140 -7.30 10.31 -11.84
C ILE A 140 -7.95 9.80 -10.57
N VAL A 141 -7.57 8.61 -10.11
CA VAL A 141 -8.00 8.01 -8.86
C VAL A 141 -6.85 8.04 -7.87
N THR A 142 -7.12 8.37 -6.62
CA THR A 142 -6.13 8.35 -5.53
C THR A 142 -6.65 7.55 -4.35
N PRO A 143 -5.78 6.98 -3.50
CA PRO A 143 -6.22 6.16 -2.37
C PRO A 143 -6.74 6.98 -1.18
N THR A 144 -6.42 8.28 -1.10
CA THR A 144 -6.83 9.19 -0.01
C THR A 144 -7.15 10.58 -0.56
N LEU A 145 -7.92 11.35 0.19
CA LEU A 145 -8.19 12.77 -0.09
C LEU A 145 -6.88 13.59 -0.02
N SER A 146 -6.02 13.28 0.93
CA SER A 146 -4.73 13.95 1.08
C SER A 146 -3.85 13.76 -0.15
N VAL A 147 -3.80 12.57 -0.75
CA VAL A 147 -3.10 12.33 -2.02
C VAL A 147 -3.81 13.04 -3.18
N ALA A 148 -5.16 13.10 -3.18
CA ALA A 148 -5.89 13.82 -4.22
C ALA A 148 -5.53 15.31 -4.24
N ASP A 149 -5.46 15.93 -3.07
CA ASP A 149 -5.07 17.35 -2.94
C ASP A 149 -3.63 17.57 -3.39
N GLN A 150 -2.70 16.73 -2.95
CA GLN A 150 -1.30 16.77 -3.40
C GLN A 150 -1.16 16.60 -4.93
N VAL A 151 -1.95 15.70 -5.54
CA VAL A 151 -1.95 15.50 -7.00
C VAL A 151 -2.47 16.75 -7.71
N ARG A 152 -3.52 17.39 -7.21
CA ARG A 152 -4.03 18.65 -7.77
C ARG A 152 -3.00 19.76 -7.70
N ASP A 153 -2.34 19.91 -6.56
CA ASP A 153 -1.35 20.96 -6.31
C ASP A 153 -0.07 20.76 -7.13
N ILE A 154 0.44 19.52 -7.22
CA ILE A 154 1.74 19.22 -7.82
C ILE A 154 1.63 19.03 -9.34
N LEU A 155 0.60 18.30 -9.80
CA LEU A 155 0.48 17.91 -11.21
C LEU A 155 -0.49 18.80 -11.98
N ALA A 156 -1.37 19.53 -11.31
CA ALA A 156 -2.39 20.39 -11.90
C ALA A 156 -3.10 19.76 -13.11
N PRO A 157 -3.67 18.52 -12.96
CA PRO A 157 -4.22 17.79 -14.10
C PRO A 157 -5.47 18.48 -14.65
N GLY A 158 -5.70 18.30 -15.97
CA GLY A 158 -6.95 18.74 -16.60
C GLY A 158 -8.14 17.84 -16.28
N ALA A 159 -7.88 16.62 -15.82
CA ALA A 159 -8.91 15.63 -15.44
C ALA A 159 -9.36 15.82 -13.99
N GLU A 160 -10.58 15.33 -13.70
CA GLU A 160 -11.08 15.18 -12.33
C GLU A 160 -10.17 14.25 -11.54
N VAL A 161 -9.89 14.62 -10.27
CA VAL A 161 -9.15 13.78 -9.31
C VAL A 161 -10.10 13.35 -8.21
N VAL A 162 -10.30 12.04 -8.05
CA VAL A 162 -11.25 11.47 -7.08
C VAL A 162 -10.51 10.51 -6.14
N ALA A 163 -10.73 10.68 -4.84
CA ALA A 163 -10.27 9.72 -3.85
C ALA A 163 -11.24 8.52 -3.79
N VAL A 164 -10.67 7.32 -3.91
CA VAL A 164 -11.39 6.05 -3.72
C VAL A 164 -10.52 5.18 -2.82
N HIS A 165 -10.93 5.05 -1.57
CA HIS A 165 -10.15 4.35 -0.55
C HIS A 165 -10.03 2.85 -0.88
N PRO A 166 -8.84 2.23 -0.70
CA PRO A 166 -8.70 0.78 -0.66
C PRO A 166 -9.47 0.17 0.52
N GLY A 167 -9.83 -1.10 0.40
CA GLY A 167 -10.41 -1.87 1.49
C GLY A 167 -9.40 -2.77 2.21
N PHE A 168 -9.88 -3.49 3.22
CA PHE A 168 -9.14 -4.56 3.88
C PHE A 168 -9.20 -5.85 3.04
N SER A 169 -8.10 -6.61 2.98
CA SER A 169 -8.05 -7.89 2.28
C SER A 169 -8.72 -9.00 3.09
N SER A 170 -9.70 -9.67 2.49
CA SER A 170 -10.38 -10.82 3.10
C SER A 170 -9.45 -12.02 3.35
N ASP A 171 -8.32 -12.09 2.65
CA ASP A 171 -7.34 -13.17 2.78
C ASP A 171 -6.50 -13.03 4.06
N LEU A 172 -6.46 -11.83 4.66
CA LEU A 172 -5.72 -11.57 5.90
C LEU A 172 -6.59 -11.88 7.13
N THR A 173 -6.83 -13.15 7.39
CA THR A 173 -7.58 -13.63 8.55
C THR A 173 -6.67 -14.35 9.53
N ILE A 174 -6.90 -14.19 10.85
CA ILE A 174 -6.12 -14.86 11.89
C ILE A 174 -6.42 -16.36 11.81
N PRO A 175 -5.44 -17.22 11.48
CA PRO A 175 -5.64 -18.64 11.39
C PRO A 175 -5.72 -19.31 12.77
N ASP A 176 -6.36 -20.48 12.87
CA ASP A 176 -6.49 -21.23 14.13
C ASP A 176 -5.13 -21.62 14.73
N ASP A 177 -4.12 -21.88 13.86
CA ASP A 177 -2.74 -22.21 14.24
C ASP A 177 -1.82 -20.98 14.36
N ALA A 178 -2.39 -19.77 14.56
CA ALA A 178 -1.64 -18.51 14.59
C ALA A 178 -0.45 -18.53 15.57
N ARG A 179 -0.61 -19.16 16.74
CA ARG A 179 0.47 -19.28 17.74
C ARG A 179 1.64 -20.09 17.22
N GLU A 180 1.37 -21.20 16.56
CA GLU A 180 2.40 -22.08 15.99
C GLU A 180 3.10 -21.43 14.81
N ARG A 181 2.33 -20.70 13.98
CA ARG A 181 2.88 -19.94 12.84
C ARG A 181 3.85 -18.87 13.28
N ARG A 182 3.47 -18.00 14.21
CA ARG A 182 4.36 -16.93 14.67
C ARG A 182 5.56 -17.43 15.46
N ALA A 183 5.44 -18.58 16.18
CA ALA A 183 6.55 -19.18 16.89
C ALA A 183 7.74 -19.59 15.99
N ARG A 184 7.51 -19.70 14.66
CA ARG A 184 8.57 -19.95 13.67
C ARG A 184 9.46 -18.72 13.48
N TYR A 185 8.96 -17.53 13.78
CA TYR A 185 9.65 -16.26 13.57
C TYR A 185 10.08 -15.61 14.88
N VAL A 186 9.25 -15.69 15.91
CA VAL A 186 9.47 -15.00 17.19
C VAL A 186 9.31 -15.94 18.37
N PRO A 187 10.23 -15.90 19.36
CA PRO A 187 10.20 -16.80 20.51
C PRO A 187 9.14 -16.41 21.56
N ARG A 188 8.63 -15.18 21.49
CA ARG A 188 7.69 -14.63 22.47
C ARG A 188 6.65 -13.76 21.78
N ASP A 189 5.45 -13.68 22.36
CA ASP A 189 4.45 -12.67 22.06
C ASP A 189 4.83 -11.32 22.71
N ASP A 190 4.01 -10.30 22.59
CA ASP A 190 4.21 -8.96 23.18
C ASP A 190 5.36 -8.15 22.56
N TYR A 191 5.44 -8.12 21.25
CA TYR A 191 6.41 -7.32 20.50
C TYR A 191 5.75 -6.11 19.82
N LEU A 192 6.58 -5.12 19.48
CA LEU A 192 6.24 -4.09 18.50
C LEU A 192 6.32 -4.69 17.09
N LEU A 193 5.36 -4.39 16.23
CA LEU A 193 5.33 -4.89 14.85
C LEU A 193 5.45 -3.73 13.86
N PHE A 194 6.36 -3.88 12.92
CA PHE A 194 6.45 -3.04 11.72
C PHE A 194 6.20 -3.92 10.49
N VAL A 195 5.36 -3.47 9.56
CA VAL A 195 5.06 -4.17 8.31
C VAL A 195 5.34 -3.26 7.12
N GLY A 196 6.26 -3.67 6.26
CA GLY A 196 6.61 -2.91 5.06
C GLY A 196 7.99 -3.23 4.52
N THR A 197 8.27 -2.76 3.32
CA THR A 197 9.60 -2.84 2.71
C THR A 197 10.58 -1.97 3.49
N ALA A 198 11.80 -2.46 3.74
CA ALA A 198 12.86 -1.68 4.39
C ALA A 198 13.42 -0.63 3.41
N GLU A 199 12.75 0.51 3.31
CA GLU A 199 13.12 1.64 2.46
C GLU A 199 13.11 2.95 3.26
N PRO A 200 13.88 3.99 2.84
CA PRO A 200 14.02 5.24 3.62
C PRO A 200 12.70 5.91 3.96
N ARG A 201 11.73 5.86 3.04
CA ARG A 201 10.40 6.45 3.20
C ARG A 201 9.62 5.88 4.40
N LYS A 202 9.87 4.63 4.75
CA LYS A 202 9.16 3.92 5.83
C LYS A 202 9.64 4.27 7.24
N GLY A 203 10.73 5.05 7.38
CA GLY A 203 11.16 5.61 8.66
C GLY A 203 11.64 4.59 9.69
N LEU A 204 12.13 3.42 9.26
CA LEU A 204 12.66 2.40 10.18
C LEU A 204 13.82 2.89 11.03
N ASP A 205 14.65 3.80 10.52
CA ASP A 205 15.71 4.48 11.27
C ASP A 205 15.17 5.26 12.48
N THR A 206 14.02 5.94 12.32
CA THR A 206 13.32 6.63 13.42
C THR A 206 12.82 5.63 14.48
N LEU A 207 12.27 4.48 14.04
CA LEU A 207 11.81 3.43 14.95
C LEU A 207 12.97 2.77 15.70
N LEU A 208 14.07 2.45 15.03
CA LEU A 208 15.26 1.88 15.66
C LEU A 208 15.89 2.87 16.65
N ALA A 209 15.92 4.16 16.33
CA ALA A 209 16.36 5.21 17.24
C ALA A 209 15.47 5.30 18.49
N ALA A 210 14.14 5.30 18.33
CA ALA A 210 13.20 5.28 19.44
C ALA A 210 13.38 4.02 20.33
N LEU A 211 13.55 2.84 19.70
CA LEU A 211 13.74 1.58 20.43
C LEU A 211 15.05 1.56 21.24
N SER A 212 16.03 2.40 20.88
CA SER A 212 17.30 2.53 21.62
C SER A 212 17.18 3.38 22.88
N GLU A 213 16.08 4.12 23.05
CA GLU A 213 15.89 4.95 24.24
C GLU A 213 15.65 4.11 25.51
N PRO A 214 16.11 4.58 26.69
CA PRO A 214 15.98 3.84 27.95
C PRO A 214 14.54 3.43 28.29
N ALA A 215 13.56 4.24 27.89
CA ALA A 215 12.14 3.99 28.17
C ALA A 215 11.60 2.74 27.42
N LEU A 216 12.26 2.30 26.36
CA LEU A 216 11.88 1.14 25.55
C LEU A 216 12.87 -0.04 25.65
N MET A 217 13.76 -0.07 26.64
CA MET A 217 14.79 -1.12 26.80
C MET A 217 14.22 -2.54 26.90
N GLY A 218 12.99 -2.69 27.41
CA GLY A 218 12.33 -4.01 27.53
C GLY A 218 11.53 -4.45 26.29
N GLN A 219 11.45 -3.62 25.26
CA GLN A 219 10.63 -3.89 24.09
C GLN A 219 11.42 -4.59 22.98
N SER A 220 10.78 -5.54 22.31
CA SER A 220 11.30 -6.17 21.08
C SER A 220 10.52 -5.68 19.86
N LEU A 221 11.17 -5.74 18.69
CA LEU A 221 10.62 -5.34 17.41
C LEU A 221 10.65 -6.50 16.42
N VAL A 222 9.53 -6.73 15.76
CA VAL A 222 9.43 -7.62 14.60
C VAL A 222 9.24 -6.77 13.35
N VAL A 223 10.14 -6.93 12.39
CA VAL A 223 10.11 -6.25 11.08
C VAL A 223 9.71 -7.27 10.02
N VAL A 224 8.52 -7.09 9.46
CA VAL A 224 7.98 -7.96 8.40
C VAL A 224 8.06 -7.24 7.06
N GLY A 225 8.73 -7.83 6.11
CA GLY A 225 8.81 -7.31 4.74
C GLY A 225 10.15 -7.58 4.08
N PRO A 226 10.22 -7.41 2.76
CA PRO A 226 11.45 -7.63 2.02
C PRO A 226 12.49 -6.54 2.33
N ARG A 227 13.77 -6.88 2.10
CA ARG A 227 14.80 -5.86 1.98
C ARG A 227 14.45 -4.91 0.85
N GLY A 228 14.57 -3.62 1.11
CA GLY A 228 14.26 -2.57 0.15
C GLY A 228 15.52 -2.04 -0.55
N TRP A 229 15.52 -0.73 -0.77
CA TRP A 229 16.60 0.03 -1.40
C TRP A 229 17.01 1.22 -0.52
N GLY A 230 17.94 2.05 -1.03
CA GLY A 230 18.38 3.27 -0.34
C GLY A 230 19.38 3.02 0.78
N GLY A 231 20.00 1.84 0.83
CA GLY A 231 21.04 1.52 1.81
C GLY A 231 20.52 1.25 3.22
N VAL A 232 19.20 1.05 3.39
CA VAL A 232 18.60 0.71 4.69
C VAL A 232 18.94 -0.74 5.04
N ASP A 233 19.97 -0.95 5.84
CA ASP A 233 20.27 -2.23 6.45
C ASP A 233 19.80 -2.22 7.90
N VAL A 234 18.58 -2.71 8.11
CA VAL A 234 17.91 -2.73 9.43
C VAL A 234 18.73 -3.52 10.45
N TRP A 235 19.37 -4.59 10.02
CA TRP A 235 20.22 -5.40 10.91
C TRP A 235 21.46 -4.65 11.36
N GLN A 236 22.20 -4.09 10.41
CA GLN A 236 23.41 -3.32 10.71
C GLN A 236 23.08 -2.10 11.60
N GLU A 237 21.98 -1.41 11.31
CA GLU A 237 21.55 -0.27 12.10
C GLU A 237 21.17 -0.67 13.54
N ALA A 238 20.50 -1.81 13.71
CA ALA A 238 20.14 -2.34 15.03
C ALA A 238 21.40 -2.74 15.85
N GLU A 239 22.39 -3.37 15.19
CA GLU A 239 23.68 -3.73 15.82
C GLU A 239 24.45 -2.49 16.27
N VAL A 240 24.58 -1.47 15.39
CA VAL A 240 25.26 -0.20 15.71
C VAL A 240 24.61 0.49 16.91
N ARG A 241 23.31 0.35 17.06
CA ARG A 241 22.54 0.92 18.20
C ARG A 241 22.56 0.03 19.44
N GLY A 242 23.16 -1.15 19.40
CA GLY A 242 23.19 -2.09 20.53
C GLY A 242 21.83 -2.71 20.86
N ILE A 243 20.95 -2.85 19.87
CA ILE A 243 19.60 -3.41 20.00
C ILE A 243 19.36 -4.63 19.09
N GLY A 244 20.42 -5.19 18.50
CA GLY A 244 20.31 -6.30 17.53
C GLY A 244 19.59 -7.53 18.10
N ASP A 245 19.82 -7.86 19.37
CA ASP A 245 19.18 -8.96 20.10
C ASP A 245 17.65 -8.78 20.32
N ARG A 246 17.15 -7.55 20.15
CA ARG A 246 15.74 -7.19 20.30
C ARG A 246 14.99 -7.00 18.98
N VAL A 247 15.68 -7.11 17.85
CA VAL A 247 15.10 -6.91 16.51
C VAL A 247 15.08 -8.22 15.74
N THR A 248 13.88 -8.67 15.38
CA THR A 248 13.68 -9.83 14.52
C THR A 248 13.24 -9.37 13.13
N ILE A 249 13.95 -9.81 12.08
CA ILE A 249 13.60 -9.51 10.69
C ILE A 249 13.15 -10.80 10.02
N THR A 250 11.86 -10.90 9.70
CA THR A 250 11.29 -12.12 9.11
C THR A 250 11.51 -12.23 7.61
N GLY A 251 11.77 -11.10 6.95
CA GLY A 251 11.63 -11.02 5.50
C GLY A 251 10.16 -11.07 5.08
N ARG A 252 9.91 -11.47 3.83
CA ARG A 252 8.54 -11.64 3.32
C ARG A 252 7.92 -12.91 3.89
N VAL A 253 6.70 -12.82 4.37
CA VAL A 253 5.87 -13.93 4.84
C VAL A 253 4.59 -14.05 4.01
N ASP A 254 3.87 -15.16 4.09
CA ASP A 254 2.53 -15.30 3.53
C ASP A 254 1.47 -14.58 4.37
N ASP A 255 0.24 -14.43 3.85
CA ASP A 255 -0.82 -13.68 4.52
C ASP A 255 -1.28 -14.34 5.83
N ALA A 256 -1.26 -15.67 5.92
CA ALA A 256 -1.61 -16.40 7.15
C ALA A 256 -0.55 -16.19 8.25
N ASP A 257 0.74 -16.22 7.88
CA ASP A 257 1.83 -15.94 8.81
C ASP A 257 1.83 -14.43 9.21
N LEU A 258 1.52 -13.53 8.26
CA LEU A 258 1.37 -12.11 8.56
C LEU A 258 0.22 -11.85 9.55
N ALA A 259 -0.95 -12.46 9.35
CA ALA A 259 -2.07 -12.36 10.27
C ALA A 259 -1.73 -12.93 11.66
N ALA A 260 -0.99 -14.05 11.71
CA ALA A 260 -0.48 -14.62 12.95
C ALA A 260 0.48 -13.68 13.69
N LEU A 261 1.34 -12.96 12.94
CA LEU A 261 2.25 -11.96 13.51
C LEU A 261 1.50 -10.73 14.03
N TYR A 262 0.46 -10.25 13.32
CA TYR A 262 -0.42 -9.22 13.86
C TYR A 262 -1.08 -9.68 15.18
N ALA A 263 -1.61 -10.91 15.23
CA ALA A 263 -2.29 -11.43 16.40
C ALA A 263 -1.42 -11.54 17.67
N GLY A 264 -0.09 -11.65 17.51
CA GLY A 264 0.87 -11.65 18.63
C GLY A 264 1.47 -10.28 18.95
N ALA A 265 1.21 -9.27 18.13
CA ALA A 265 1.75 -7.93 18.31
C ALA A 265 1.00 -7.18 19.43
N ARG A 266 1.75 -6.50 20.27
CA ARG A 266 1.20 -5.62 21.31
C ARG A 266 0.84 -4.24 20.75
N LEU A 267 1.56 -3.81 19.72
CA LEU A 267 1.42 -2.52 19.06
C LEU A 267 2.01 -2.57 17.66
N VAL A 268 1.31 -2.01 16.69
CA VAL A 268 1.87 -1.76 15.35
C VAL A 268 2.43 -0.34 15.31
N VAL A 269 3.63 -0.19 14.75
CA VAL A 269 4.31 1.10 14.62
C VAL A 269 4.60 1.38 13.15
N MET A 270 4.06 2.50 12.64
CA MET A 270 4.21 2.93 11.25
C MET A 270 4.84 4.32 11.20
N PRO A 271 6.19 4.42 11.24
CA PRO A 271 6.91 5.68 11.35
C PRO A 271 7.20 6.33 9.99
N SER A 272 6.37 6.06 9.00
CA SER A 272 6.60 6.47 7.61
C SER A 272 6.72 8.00 7.48
N ARG A 273 7.65 8.44 6.61
CA ARG A 273 7.83 9.86 6.26
C ARG A 273 6.78 10.35 5.27
N ALA A 274 6.35 9.45 4.40
CA ALA A 274 5.29 9.72 3.43
C ALA A 274 4.59 8.43 3.02
N GLU A 275 3.27 8.48 2.92
CA GLU A 275 2.42 7.37 2.49
C GLU A 275 1.34 7.83 1.51
N GLY A 276 0.82 6.87 0.76
CA GLY A 276 -0.38 7.11 -0.03
C GLY A 276 -1.65 6.68 0.67
N PHE A 277 -1.57 5.62 1.52
CA PHE A 277 -2.71 5.09 2.28
C PHE A 277 -2.28 4.51 3.62
N GLY A 278 -1.36 3.54 3.63
CA GLY A 278 -0.98 2.84 4.85
C GLY A 278 -1.81 1.58 5.10
N LEU A 279 -1.83 0.65 4.15
CA LEU A 279 -2.52 -0.65 4.32
C LEU A 279 -2.23 -1.32 5.67
N PRO A 280 -0.99 -1.33 6.22
CA PRO A 280 -0.72 -1.94 7.52
C PRO A 280 -1.45 -1.27 8.68
N VAL A 281 -1.82 0.01 8.59
CA VAL A 281 -2.65 0.69 9.59
C VAL A 281 -4.06 0.11 9.56
N LEU A 282 -4.64 -0.01 8.37
CA LEU A 282 -5.97 -0.62 8.20
C LEU A 282 -5.97 -2.09 8.64
N GLU A 283 -4.93 -2.85 8.26
CA GLU A 283 -4.75 -4.25 8.64
C GLU A 283 -4.72 -4.40 10.18
N ALA A 284 -3.91 -3.60 10.87
CA ALA A 284 -3.83 -3.61 12.33
C ALA A 284 -5.15 -3.25 12.99
N MET A 285 -5.82 -2.19 12.55
CA MET A 285 -7.13 -1.77 13.07
C MET A 285 -8.18 -2.87 12.91
N THR A 286 -8.23 -3.52 11.74
CA THR A 286 -9.18 -4.61 11.47
C THR A 286 -8.90 -5.83 12.35
N LEU A 287 -7.63 -6.19 12.52
CA LEU A 287 -7.21 -7.32 13.35
C LEU A 287 -7.21 -7.01 14.86
N GLY A 288 -7.56 -5.78 15.25
CA GLY A 288 -7.70 -5.37 16.64
C GLY A 288 -6.37 -5.15 17.34
N VAL A 289 -5.36 -4.66 16.64
CA VAL A 289 -4.06 -4.27 17.20
C VAL A 289 -3.99 -2.74 17.25
N PRO A 290 -3.64 -2.12 18.39
CA PRO A 290 -3.48 -0.67 18.47
C PRO A 290 -2.32 -0.20 17.59
N VAL A 291 -2.38 1.05 17.11
CA VAL A 291 -1.42 1.57 16.13
C VAL A 291 -0.85 2.92 16.57
N VAL A 292 0.48 3.05 16.48
CA VAL A 292 1.18 4.34 16.52
C VAL A 292 1.64 4.68 15.10
N THR A 293 1.27 5.87 14.62
CA THR A 293 1.65 6.35 13.28
C THR A 293 2.34 7.69 13.35
N SER A 294 3.15 8.00 12.33
CA SER A 294 3.57 9.37 12.08
C SER A 294 2.35 10.27 11.75
N ASP A 295 2.56 11.58 11.82
CA ASP A 295 1.55 12.59 11.45
C ASP A 295 1.48 12.88 9.94
N ASP A 296 1.97 11.96 9.11
CA ASP A 296 1.78 11.99 7.67
C ASP A 296 0.28 12.13 7.31
N PRO A 297 -0.10 13.00 6.35
CA PRO A 297 -1.50 13.28 6.05
C PRO A 297 -2.34 12.06 5.68
N ALA A 298 -1.78 11.11 4.91
CA ALA A 298 -2.51 9.89 4.56
C ALA A 298 -2.70 8.97 5.77
N MET A 299 -1.70 8.88 6.65
CA MET A 299 -1.80 8.12 7.91
C MET A 299 -2.85 8.71 8.85
N ARG A 300 -2.93 10.05 8.95
CA ARG A 300 -3.96 10.75 9.73
C ARG A 300 -5.36 10.50 9.17
N GLU A 301 -5.49 10.55 7.84
CA GLU A 301 -6.77 10.29 7.17
C GLU A 301 -7.24 8.86 7.42
N VAL A 302 -6.37 7.86 7.23
CA VAL A 302 -6.72 6.44 7.44
C VAL A 302 -6.98 6.15 8.92
N GLY A 303 -6.13 6.64 9.81
CA GLY A 303 -6.28 6.45 11.25
C GLY A 303 -7.54 7.07 11.83
N GLY A 304 -7.99 8.22 11.31
CA GLY A 304 -9.27 8.87 11.67
C GLY A 304 -9.47 9.09 13.17
N GLY A 305 -8.39 9.32 13.94
CA GLY A 305 -8.44 9.47 15.41
C GLY A 305 -8.37 8.15 16.19
N ALA A 306 -8.32 7.00 15.52
CA ALA A 306 -8.17 5.69 16.16
C ALA A 306 -6.71 5.29 16.43
N THR A 307 -5.74 6.08 15.96
CA THR A 307 -4.31 5.84 16.12
C THR A 307 -3.66 6.89 17.01
N GLN A 308 -2.60 6.50 17.73
CA GLN A 308 -1.74 7.46 18.42
C GLN A 308 -0.76 8.06 17.41
N ILE A 309 -0.65 9.39 17.37
CA ILE A 309 0.14 10.12 16.37
C ILE A 309 1.40 10.71 17.01
N PHE A 310 2.50 10.72 16.26
CA PHE A 310 3.73 11.42 16.61
C PHE A 310 4.30 12.18 15.38
N PRO A 311 5.11 13.25 15.57
CA PRO A 311 5.71 14.01 14.47
C PRO A 311 6.66 13.17 13.61
N VAL A 312 6.55 13.28 12.28
CA VAL A 312 7.44 12.58 11.33
C VAL A 312 8.91 12.80 11.70
N GLY A 313 9.68 11.71 11.78
CA GLY A 313 11.13 11.76 11.97
C GLY A 313 11.59 12.08 13.39
N ASP A 314 10.69 12.16 14.36
CA ASP A 314 11.03 12.42 15.78
C ASP A 314 11.05 11.11 16.59
N PRO A 315 12.23 10.51 16.88
CA PRO A 315 12.32 9.27 17.65
C PRO A 315 11.92 9.43 19.12
N THR A 316 12.13 10.60 19.72
CA THR A 316 11.78 10.84 21.12
C THR A 316 10.26 10.95 21.30
N ALA A 317 9.59 11.66 20.40
CA ALA A 317 8.13 11.69 20.39
C ALA A 317 7.53 10.32 20.09
N LEU A 318 8.14 9.54 19.18
CA LEU A 318 7.75 8.15 18.92
C LEU A 318 7.90 7.27 20.16
N SER A 319 9.04 7.35 20.86
CA SER A 319 9.28 6.61 22.09
C SER A 319 8.22 6.94 23.15
N ALA A 320 7.94 8.23 23.36
CA ALA A 320 6.90 8.69 24.30
C ALA A 320 5.50 8.17 23.93
N ALA A 321 5.15 8.19 22.64
CA ALA A 321 3.88 7.67 22.14
C ALA A 321 3.74 6.15 22.39
N ILE A 322 4.80 5.37 22.10
CA ILE A 322 4.83 3.93 22.36
C ILE A 322 4.67 3.65 23.87
N VAL A 323 5.45 4.32 24.71
CA VAL A 323 5.36 4.16 26.19
C VAL A 323 3.97 4.49 26.71
N GLY A 324 3.37 5.59 26.23
CA GLY A 324 2.02 6.00 26.61
C GLY A 324 0.98 4.93 26.29
N VAL A 325 1.01 4.38 25.07
CA VAL A 325 0.07 3.32 24.65
C VAL A 325 0.35 2.02 25.43
N LEU A 326 1.61 1.61 25.60
CA LEU A 326 1.94 0.36 26.29
C LEU A 326 1.65 0.43 27.78
N GLY A 327 1.77 1.60 28.40
CA GLY A 327 1.53 1.82 29.82
C GLY A 327 0.05 1.89 30.23
N ASP A 328 -0.85 2.18 29.29
CA ASP A 328 -2.28 2.36 29.57
C ASP A 328 -3.15 1.30 28.87
N ALA A 329 -3.64 0.32 29.63
CA ALA A 329 -4.52 -0.73 29.12
C ALA A 329 -5.90 -0.20 28.69
N GLY A 330 -6.39 0.86 29.34
CA GLY A 330 -7.65 1.51 28.99
C GLY A 330 -7.55 2.21 27.64
N LEU A 331 -6.46 2.97 27.42
CA LEU A 331 -6.17 3.61 26.15
C LEU A 331 -6.06 2.56 25.01
N ARG A 332 -5.32 1.47 25.25
CA ARG A 332 -5.23 0.39 24.25
C ARG A 332 -6.59 -0.19 23.87
N ALA A 333 -7.44 -0.47 24.87
CA ALA A 333 -8.78 -0.99 24.61
C ALA A 333 -9.64 0.00 23.81
N GLN A 334 -9.56 1.30 24.11
CA GLN A 334 -10.24 2.34 23.36
C GLN A 334 -9.73 2.45 21.92
N MET A 335 -8.41 2.40 21.73
CA MET A 335 -7.79 2.42 20.39
C MET A 335 -8.22 1.21 19.54
N ILE A 336 -8.27 0.01 20.12
CA ILE A 336 -8.71 -1.21 19.44
C ILE A 336 -10.15 -1.08 18.98
N GLU A 337 -11.04 -0.63 19.85
CA GLU A 337 -12.48 -0.48 19.50
C GLU A 337 -12.68 0.62 18.46
N ALA A 338 -12.05 1.79 18.64
CA ALA A 338 -12.08 2.87 17.68
C ALA A 338 -11.50 2.43 16.32
N GLY A 339 -10.41 1.65 16.33
CA GLY A 339 -9.79 1.10 15.11
C GLY A 339 -10.73 0.17 14.36
N ARG A 340 -11.38 -0.76 15.07
CA ARG A 340 -12.37 -1.68 14.46
C ARG A 340 -13.57 -0.94 13.86
N ILE A 341 -14.05 0.11 14.53
CA ILE A 341 -15.12 0.96 14.00
C ILE A 341 -14.63 1.68 12.74
N ARG A 342 -13.45 2.32 12.79
CA ARG A 342 -12.87 3.06 11.67
C ARG A 342 -12.59 2.15 10.46
N ALA A 343 -12.10 0.94 10.68
CA ALA A 343 -11.81 -0.01 9.60
C ALA A 343 -13.02 -0.37 8.73
N ARG A 344 -14.25 -0.26 9.25
CA ARG A 344 -15.50 -0.52 8.50
C ARG A 344 -15.76 0.51 7.40
N ASP A 345 -15.12 1.68 7.46
CA ASP A 345 -15.25 2.72 6.42
C ASP A 345 -14.46 2.34 5.14
N PHE A 346 -13.67 1.27 5.18
CA PHE A 346 -12.77 0.85 4.11
C PHE A 346 -13.19 -0.53 3.57
N ASP A 347 -14.00 -0.52 2.52
CA ASP A 347 -14.54 -1.72 1.89
C ASP A 347 -14.22 -1.76 0.39
N TRP A 348 -13.64 -2.86 -0.09
CA TRP A 348 -13.30 -3.03 -1.49
C TRP A 348 -14.53 -3.06 -2.40
N LEU A 349 -15.66 -3.60 -1.93
CA LEU A 349 -16.88 -3.67 -2.74
C LEU A 349 -17.49 -2.28 -2.93
N ASP A 350 -17.43 -1.43 -1.91
CA ASP A 350 -17.93 -0.03 -1.99
C ASP A 350 -17.00 0.80 -2.90
N SER A 351 -15.69 0.60 -2.80
CA SER A 351 -14.70 1.21 -3.70
C SER A 351 -14.94 0.81 -5.15
N ALA A 352 -15.20 -0.48 -5.40
CA ALA A 352 -15.49 -0.99 -6.73
C ALA A 352 -16.83 -0.45 -7.28
N ARG A 353 -17.87 -0.35 -6.46
CA ARG A 353 -19.16 0.26 -6.86
C ARG A 353 -18.99 1.72 -7.25
N THR A 354 -18.20 2.47 -6.46
CA THR A 354 -17.83 3.86 -6.78
C THR A 354 -17.14 3.96 -8.12
N LEU A 355 -16.13 3.10 -8.36
CA LEU A 355 -15.41 3.08 -9.63
C LEU A 355 -16.29 2.70 -10.82
N TRP A 356 -17.22 1.75 -10.66
CA TRP A 356 -18.18 1.43 -11.71
C TRP A 356 -19.05 2.63 -12.08
N GLY A 357 -19.47 3.44 -11.09
CA GLY A 357 -20.18 4.69 -11.32
C GLY A 357 -19.33 5.73 -12.09
N LEU A 358 -18.05 5.85 -11.73
CA LEU A 358 -17.08 6.73 -12.41
C LEU A 358 -16.85 6.28 -13.85
N TYR A 359 -16.64 4.99 -14.09
CA TYR A 359 -16.46 4.44 -15.44
C TYR A 359 -17.68 4.67 -16.32
N ALA A 360 -18.89 4.52 -15.76
CA ALA A 360 -20.12 4.74 -16.52
C ALA A 360 -20.26 6.20 -17.00
N ARG A 361 -19.76 7.18 -16.24
CA ARG A 361 -19.72 8.59 -16.67
C ARG A 361 -18.76 8.84 -17.84
N LEU A 362 -17.72 8.04 -17.96
CA LEU A 362 -16.67 8.20 -18.98
C LEU A 362 -16.94 7.42 -20.27
N ALA A 363 -17.80 6.40 -20.22
CA ALA A 363 -18.06 5.50 -21.35
C ALA A 363 -19.04 6.04 -22.40
N HIS A 364 -19.40 7.33 -22.32
CA HIS A 364 -20.38 8.00 -23.21
C HIS A 364 -19.73 8.80 -24.33
#